data_9f1147395a5eb0f974133387d49ba033
#
_entry.id   9f1147395a5eb0f974133387d49ba033
#
_cell.length_a   1.000
_cell.length_b   1.000
_cell.length_c   1.000
_cell.angle_alpha   90.00
_cell.angle_beta   90.00
_cell.angle_gamma   90.00
#
_symmetry.space_group_name_H-M   'P 1'
#
loop_
_entity.id
_entity.type
_entity.pdbx_description
1 polymer ?
#
loop_
_entity_poly.entity_id
_entity_poly.type
_entity_poly.pdbx_seq_one_letter_code
_entity_poly.pdbx_strand_id
1 'polypeptide(L)'
;MNRDSAFVKNFETEFSSLNLEFGNNYDSDFFSELKQICKEISKDKLSVFSGKRINLDNFEAIFTEAMNIFRGTALYDLLTSRAGVLDVNFSKLISNPSLSLIRTSSGYFADAIILPKRSANDESLLLAYAHEIGHIPLYEEKPKALPEIYEYAELLPMLLEYTMCIFLCENDKEKAKDMFYSERLPLEQFASLSCLNTMDKLKEKGNSKIRKKALFYNLADAIKYLDSLSFATCVIDSFMENEKKTKNEISLLAEGKINTTTVKRNLNIDYSLSKKLKKIYNV
;
A
#
# COMPACT_ATOMS: atom_id res chain seq x y z
N MET A 1 -3.58 28.96 -24.17
CA MET A 1 -4.08 27.93 -23.23
C MET A 1 -3.02 26.87 -23.13
N ASN A 2 -2.43 26.71 -21.96
CA ASN A 2 -1.30 25.82 -21.74
C ASN A 2 -1.77 24.37 -21.92
N ARG A 3 -1.02 23.52 -22.63
CA ARG A 3 -1.41 22.12 -22.91
C ARG A 3 -1.67 21.31 -21.63
N ASP A 4 -1.03 21.70 -20.54
CA ASP A 4 -1.18 21.05 -19.24
C ASP A 4 -2.53 21.42 -18.57
N SER A 5 -3.04 22.64 -18.73
CA SER A 5 -4.35 23.04 -18.19
C SER A 5 -5.53 22.35 -18.87
N ALA A 6 -5.43 22.09 -20.19
CA ALA A 6 -6.45 21.32 -20.91
C ALA A 6 -6.43 19.82 -20.53
N PHE A 7 -5.25 19.27 -20.25
CA PHE A 7 -5.09 17.90 -19.76
C PHE A 7 -5.76 17.74 -18.39
N VAL A 8 -5.48 18.64 -17.44
CA VAL A 8 -6.04 18.58 -16.09
C VAL A 8 -7.56 18.73 -16.11
N LYS A 9 -8.10 19.68 -16.85
CA LYS A 9 -9.55 19.85 -16.96
C LYS A 9 -10.27 18.63 -17.54
N ASN A 10 -9.65 17.96 -18.53
CA ASN A 10 -10.17 16.70 -19.06
C ASN A 10 -10.02 15.56 -18.05
N PHE A 11 -8.91 15.53 -17.28
CA PHE A 11 -8.67 14.57 -16.24
C PHE A 11 -9.72 14.69 -15.13
N GLU A 12 -9.94 15.87 -14.57
CA GLU A 12 -10.94 16.11 -13.53
C GLU A 12 -12.35 15.72 -14.00
N THR A 13 -12.72 16.06 -15.25
CA THR A 13 -14.04 15.72 -15.81
C THR A 13 -14.21 14.21 -15.99
N GLU A 14 -13.19 13.52 -16.51
CA GLU A 14 -13.24 12.08 -16.73
C GLU A 14 -13.11 11.31 -15.40
N PHE A 15 -12.34 11.81 -14.46
CA PHE A 15 -12.20 11.24 -13.12
C PHE A 15 -13.51 11.33 -12.32
N SER A 16 -14.16 12.49 -12.33
CA SER A 16 -15.48 12.69 -11.70
C SER A 16 -16.54 11.80 -12.32
N SER A 17 -16.47 11.57 -13.65
CA SER A 17 -17.39 10.67 -14.36
C SER A 17 -17.22 9.20 -14.01
N LEU A 18 -16.10 8.82 -13.38
CA LEU A 18 -15.80 7.46 -12.97
C LEU A 18 -16.19 7.17 -11.51
N ASN A 19 -16.78 8.15 -10.80
CA ASN A 19 -17.06 8.10 -9.35
C ASN A 19 -15.83 7.66 -8.53
N LEU A 20 -14.66 7.99 -9.00
CA LEU A 20 -13.42 7.81 -8.23
C LEU A 20 -13.31 9.03 -7.34
N GLU A 21 -13.87 8.95 -6.15
CA GLU A 21 -13.69 9.95 -5.10
C GLU A 21 -12.25 9.91 -4.62
N PHE A 22 -11.40 10.73 -5.26
CA PHE A 22 -10.14 11.11 -4.66
C PHE A 22 -10.43 12.28 -3.74
N GLY A 23 -10.24 12.09 -2.45
CA GLY A 23 -10.44 13.12 -1.43
C GLY A 23 -9.47 14.31 -1.49
N ASN A 24 -8.65 14.40 -2.53
CA ASN A 24 -7.65 15.45 -2.74
C ASN A 24 -7.93 16.18 -4.06
N ASN A 25 -7.80 17.50 -4.03
CA ASN A 25 -7.86 18.33 -5.24
C ASN A 25 -6.58 18.11 -6.06
N TYR A 26 -6.68 17.32 -7.12
CA TYR A 26 -5.61 17.11 -8.08
C TYR A 26 -5.67 18.18 -9.17
N ASP A 27 -5.01 19.31 -8.93
CA ASP A 27 -4.89 20.39 -9.89
C ASP A 27 -3.67 20.23 -10.81
N SER A 28 -3.44 21.21 -11.69
CA SER A 28 -2.31 21.20 -12.63
C SER A 28 -0.96 21.19 -11.91
N ASP A 29 -0.89 21.84 -10.77
CA ASP A 29 0.34 21.99 -10.01
C ASP A 29 0.68 20.67 -9.33
N PHE A 30 -0.32 19.96 -8.78
CA PHE A 30 -0.15 18.60 -8.26
C PHE A 30 0.44 17.66 -9.30
N PHE A 31 -0.12 17.59 -10.53
CA PHE A 31 0.40 16.70 -11.57
C PHE A 31 1.80 17.08 -12.04
N SER A 32 2.11 18.39 -12.06
CA SER A 32 3.45 18.86 -12.41
C SER A 32 4.47 18.45 -11.34
N GLU A 33 4.13 18.62 -10.07
CA GLU A 33 4.95 18.19 -8.93
C GLU A 33 5.11 16.67 -8.89
N LEU A 34 4.01 15.92 -9.02
CA LEU A 34 4.04 14.46 -9.04
C LEU A 34 4.95 13.93 -10.15
N LYS A 35 4.87 14.53 -11.34
CA LYS A 35 5.73 14.16 -12.47
C LYS A 35 7.21 14.38 -12.16
N GLN A 36 7.56 15.46 -11.48
CA GLN A 36 8.94 15.73 -11.08
C GLN A 36 9.41 14.70 -10.05
N ILE A 37 8.62 14.47 -9.02
CA ILE A 37 8.93 13.51 -7.95
C ILE A 37 9.10 12.09 -8.52
N CYS A 38 8.17 11.65 -9.38
CA CYS A 38 8.27 10.33 -10.03
C CYS A 38 9.55 10.17 -10.86
N LYS A 39 10.05 11.24 -11.47
CA LYS A 39 11.34 11.21 -12.19
C LYS A 39 12.52 11.01 -11.23
N GLU A 40 12.49 11.59 -10.04
CA GLU A 40 13.56 11.41 -9.06
C GLU A 40 13.52 10.00 -8.47
N ILE A 41 12.35 9.51 -8.03
CA ILE A 41 12.17 8.13 -7.55
C ILE A 41 12.70 7.11 -8.56
N SER A 42 12.41 7.30 -9.86
CA SER A 42 12.84 6.37 -10.91
C SER A 42 14.35 6.31 -11.14
N LYS A 43 15.11 7.27 -10.60
CA LYS A 43 16.58 7.31 -10.71
C LYS A 43 17.31 6.64 -9.54
N ASP A 44 16.59 6.40 -8.43
CA ASP A 44 17.19 5.79 -7.25
C ASP A 44 17.76 4.40 -7.56
N LYS A 45 18.87 4.09 -6.92
CA LYS A 45 19.47 2.75 -7.08
C LYS A 45 18.72 1.77 -6.20
N LEU A 46 18.38 0.64 -6.79
CA LEU A 46 17.85 -0.50 -6.05
C LEU A 46 18.87 -0.94 -4.99
N SER A 47 18.44 -1.00 -3.75
CA SER A 47 19.22 -1.65 -2.71
C SER A 47 19.18 -3.16 -2.92
N VAL A 48 20.35 -3.80 -2.91
CA VAL A 48 20.42 -5.27 -2.98
C VAL A 48 20.18 -5.79 -1.56
N PHE A 49 19.08 -6.49 -1.37
CA PHE A 49 18.75 -7.17 -0.13
C PHE A 49 19.65 -8.40 0.02
N SER A 50 20.36 -8.53 1.13
CA SER A 50 21.10 -9.75 1.49
C SER A 50 20.26 -10.56 2.48
N GLY A 51 19.27 -11.29 1.98
CA GLY A 51 18.33 -12.02 2.81
C GLY A 51 18.98 -13.18 3.58
N LYS A 52 18.62 -13.33 4.83
CA LYS A 52 18.85 -14.57 5.59
C LYS A 52 17.89 -15.64 5.04
N ARG A 53 18.31 -16.90 5.06
CA ARG A 53 17.40 -18.03 4.87
C ARG A 53 16.60 -18.23 6.15
N ILE A 54 15.29 -18.28 6.04
CA ILE A 54 14.35 -18.52 7.13
C ILE A 54 13.64 -19.84 6.80
N ASN A 55 13.39 -20.67 7.79
CA ASN A 55 12.55 -21.83 7.56
C ASN A 55 11.10 -21.39 7.38
N LEU A 56 10.60 -21.45 6.15
CA LEU A 56 9.25 -21.03 5.78
C LEU A 56 8.18 -22.12 5.98
N ASP A 57 8.52 -23.24 6.64
CA ASP A 57 7.54 -24.33 6.85
C ASP A 57 6.39 -23.91 7.79
N ASN A 58 6.48 -22.72 8.41
CA ASN A 58 5.51 -22.25 9.38
C ASN A 58 5.26 -20.72 9.32
N PHE A 59 4.76 -20.25 8.18
CA PHE A 59 4.38 -18.84 7.99
C PHE A 59 3.45 -18.31 9.09
N GLU A 60 2.45 -19.11 9.47
CA GLU A 60 1.45 -18.77 10.47
C GLU A 60 2.08 -18.46 11.83
N ALA A 61 2.95 -19.35 12.32
CA ALA A 61 3.57 -19.17 13.62
C ALA A 61 4.50 -17.93 13.64
N ILE A 62 5.32 -17.77 12.59
CA ILE A 62 6.21 -16.60 12.45
C ILE A 62 5.39 -15.32 12.39
N PHE A 63 4.32 -15.30 11.60
CA PHE A 63 3.42 -14.16 11.49
C PHE A 63 2.74 -13.86 12.83
N THR A 64 2.18 -14.87 13.48
CA THR A 64 1.53 -14.72 14.80
C THR A 64 2.48 -14.15 15.84
N GLU A 65 3.73 -14.59 15.85
CA GLU A 65 4.77 -14.07 16.74
C GLU A 65 5.09 -12.60 16.42
N ALA A 66 5.27 -12.26 15.16
CA ALA A 66 5.49 -10.87 14.73
C ALA A 66 4.31 -9.95 15.12
N MET A 67 3.06 -10.44 15.00
CA MET A 67 1.86 -9.67 15.34
C MET A 67 1.65 -9.49 16.85
N ASN A 68 2.44 -10.12 17.73
CA ASN A 68 2.35 -9.92 19.19
C ASN A 68 2.45 -8.45 19.62
N ILE A 69 3.02 -7.58 18.78
CA ILE A 69 3.03 -6.14 19.00
C ILE A 69 1.61 -5.56 19.12
N PHE A 70 0.61 -6.16 18.46
CA PHE A 70 -0.81 -5.80 18.53
C PHE A 70 -1.61 -6.61 19.56
N ARG A 71 -0.96 -7.44 20.37
CA ARG A 71 -1.65 -8.31 21.32
C ARG A 71 -2.59 -7.54 22.23
N GLY A 72 -3.79 -8.09 22.41
CA GLY A 72 -4.86 -7.45 23.18
C GLY A 72 -5.71 -6.45 22.41
N THR A 73 -5.58 -6.40 21.09
CA THR A 73 -6.46 -5.64 20.20
C THR A 73 -7.29 -6.60 19.34
N ALA A 74 -8.48 -6.14 18.90
CA ALA A 74 -9.32 -6.92 17.98
C ALA A 74 -8.61 -7.17 16.63
N LEU A 75 -7.73 -6.27 16.23
CA LEU A 75 -6.89 -6.47 15.04
C LEU A 75 -5.99 -7.72 15.19
N TYR A 76 -5.35 -7.90 16.35
CA TYR A 76 -4.54 -9.08 16.61
C TYR A 76 -5.36 -10.36 16.47
N ASP A 77 -6.54 -10.41 17.12
CA ASP A 77 -7.40 -11.59 17.12
C ASP A 77 -7.89 -11.92 15.70
N LEU A 78 -8.28 -10.90 14.93
CA LEU A 78 -8.68 -11.06 13.53
C LEU A 78 -7.55 -11.64 12.68
N LEU A 79 -6.37 -10.99 12.67
CA LEU A 79 -5.26 -11.36 11.81
C LEU A 79 -4.73 -12.75 12.13
N THR A 80 -4.58 -13.10 13.42
CA THR A 80 -4.03 -14.40 13.83
C THR A 80 -5.02 -15.54 13.61
N SER A 81 -6.31 -15.30 13.83
CA SER A 81 -7.35 -16.30 13.50
C SER A 81 -7.43 -16.58 12.00
N ARG A 82 -7.20 -15.55 11.17
CA ARG A 82 -7.22 -15.71 9.70
C ARG A 82 -5.95 -16.38 9.19
N ALA A 83 -4.79 -16.02 9.74
CA ALA A 83 -3.53 -16.68 9.38
C ALA A 83 -3.60 -18.20 9.58
N GLY A 84 -4.27 -18.67 10.63
CA GLY A 84 -4.42 -20.08 10.96
C GLY A 84 -5.37 -20.89 10.06
N VAL A 85 -6.10 -20.24 9.16
CA VAL A 85 -7.08 -20.92 8.28
C VAL A 85 -6.83 -20.69 6.79
N LEU A 86 -5.86 -19.83 6.45
CA LEU A 86 -5.52 -19.54 5.06
C LEU A 86 -4.50 -20.54 4.51
N ASP A 87 -4.80 -21.11 3.35
CA ASP A 87 -3.83 -21.90 2.62
C ASP A 87 -2.73 -21.01 2.02
N VAL A 88 -1.47 -21.44 2.11
CA VAL A 88 -0.35 -20.79 1.45
C VAL A 88 0.06 -21.59 0.23
N ASN A 89 -0.15 -21.03 -0.95
CA ASN A 89 0.13 -21.67 -2.23
C ASN A 89 1.28 -20.97 -2.97
N PHE A 90 2.20 -21.76 -3.54
CA PHE A 90 3.29 -21.23 -4.37
C PHE A 90 3.01 -21.47 -5.85
N SER A 91 3.00 -20.40 -6.65
CA SER A 91 2.74 -20.46 -8.08
C SER A 91 3.89 -19.93 -8.92
N LYS A 92 4.21 -20.63 -10.03
CA LYS A 92 5.15 -20.16 -11.05
C LYS A 92 4.49 -19.20 -12.05
N LEU A 93 3.16 -19.12 -12.05
CA LEU A 93 2.39 -18.37 -13.03
C LEU A 93 2.20 -16.91 -12.67
N ILE A 94 2.43 -16.54 -11.40
CA ILE A 94 2.29 -15.17 -10.92
C ILE A 94 3.66 -14.54 -10.68
N SER A 95 3.73 -13.23 -10.85
CA SER A 95 4.91 -12.43 -10.55
C SER A 95 4.81 -11.69 -9.22
N ASN A 96 3.59 -11.41 -8.77
CA ASN A 96 3.30 -10.70 -7.53
C ASN A 96 2.47 -11.60 -6.61
N PRO A 97 2.58 -11.44 -5.29
CA PRO A 97 1.69 -12.07 -4.34
C PRO A 97 0.23 -11.67 -4.62
N SER A 98 -0.69 -12.46 -4.17
CA SER A 98 -2.12 -12.16 -4.29
C SER A 98 -2.95 -12.94 -3.28
N LEU A 99 -4.04 -12.32 -2.82
CA LEU A 99 -5.05 -12.94 -1.99
C LEU A 99 -6.11 -13.59 -2.89
N SER A 100 -6.39 -14.87 -2.65
CA SER A 100 -7.52 -15.55 -3.29
C SER A 100 -8.80 -15.25 -2.51
N LEU A 101 -9.82 -14.76 -3.22
CA LEU A 101 -11.09 -14.36 -2.64
C LEU A 101 -12.24 -15.17 -3.21
N ILE A 102 -13.02 -15.79 -2.32
CA ILE A 102 -14.29 -16.44 -2.66
C ILE A 102 -15.43 -15.44 -2.45
N ARG A 103 -16.23 -15.23 -3.48
CA ARG A 103 -17.44 -14.42 -3.36
C ARG A 103 -18.54 -15.20 -2.67
N THR A 104 -19.09 -14.64 -1.61
CA THR A 104 -20.23 -15.18 -0.87
C THR A 104 -21.47 -14.28 -1.03
N SER A 105 -22.61 -14.70 -0.49
CA SER A 105 -23.82 -13.87 -0.46
C SER A 105 -23.67 -12.61 0.40
N SER A 106 -22.76 -12.63 1.37
CA SER A 106 -22.51 -11.52 2.32
C SER A 106 -21.32 -10.64 1.95
N GLY A 107 -20.51 -11.04 0.95
CA GLY A 107 -19.30 -10.31 0.55
C GLY A 107 -18.22 -11.23 0.02
N TYR A 108 -16.97 -10.91 0.36
CA TYR A 108 -15.81 -11.72 0.00
C TYR A 108 -15.22 -12.40 1.24
N PHE A 109 -14.65 -13.57 1.01
CA PHE A 109 -13.94 -14.34 2.02
C PHE A 109 -12.59 -14.77 1.45
N ALA A 110 -11.51 -14.53 2.19
CA ALA A 110 -10.17 -14.96 1.79
C ALA A 110 -9.98 -16.44 2.14
N ASP A 111 -9.56 -17.24 1.17
CA ASP A 111 -9.33 -18.69 1.33
C ASP A 111 -7.85 -19.07 1.22
N ALA A 112 -7.08 -18.36 0.43
CA ALA A 112 -5.67 -18.65 0.25
C ALA A 112 -4.83 -17.41 -0.03
N ILE A 113 -3.54 -17.50 0.29
CA ILE A 113 -2.51 -16.57 -0.18
C ILE A 113 -1.68 -17.28 -1.24
N ILE A 114 -1.53 -16.65 -2.39
CA ILE A 114 -0.74 -17.16 -3.50
C ILE A 114 0.55 -16.38 -3.58
N LEU A 115 1.67 -17.02 -3.34
CA LEU A 115 3.00 -16.45 -3.40
C LEU A 115 3.73 -16.84 -4.69
N PRO A 116 4.57 -15.98 -5.27
CA PRO A 116 5.34 -16.33 -6.45
C PRO A 116 6.40 -17.38 -6.11
N LYS A 117 6.44 -18.48 -6.88
CA LYS A 117 7.50 -19.49 -6.77
C LYS A 117 8.76 -19.00 -7.49
N ARG A 118 9.40 -17.98 -6.98
CA ARG A 118 10.67 -17.45 -7.47
C ARG A 118 11.76 -17.66 -6.43
N SER A 119 13.01 -17.37 -6.80
CA SER A 119 14.15 -17.25 -5.91
C SER A 119 14.13 -15.95 -5.08
N ALA A 120 12.95 -15.49 -4.67
CA ALA A 120 12.85 -14.47 -3.65
C ALA A 120 13.53 -14.97 -2.38
N ASN A 121 14.14 -14.08 -1.62
CA ASN A 121 14.62 -14.46 -0.30
C ASN A 121 13.43 -14.76 0.62
N ASP A 122 13.68 -15.52 1.67
CA ASP A 122 12.61 -15.96 2.58
C ASP A 122 11.98 -14.78 3.33
N GLU A 123 12.75 -13.72 3.60
CA GLU A 123 12.29 -12.49 4.24
C GLU A 123 11.24 -11.77 3.37
N SER A 124 11.53 -11.58 2.08
CA SER A 124 10.56 -10.97 1.14
C SER A 124 9.28 -11.78 1.02
N LEU A 125 9.34 -13.11 1.13
CA LEU A 125 8.13 -13.94 1.14
C LEU A 125 7.31 -13.75 2.42
N LEU A 126 7.95 -13.60 3.58
CA LEU A 126 7.26 -13.29 4.84
C LEU A 126 6.62 -11.90 4.80
N LEU A 127 7.31 -10.91 4.24
CA LEU A 127 6.74 -9.57 4.07
C LEU A 127 5.54 -9.61 3.13
N ALA A 128 5.66 -10.33 2.01
CA ALA A 128 4.56 -10.52 1.08
C ALA A 128 3.36 -11.24 1.72
N TYR A 129 3.59 -12.25 2.54
CA TYR A 129 2.56 -12.92 3.31
C TYR A 129 1.83 -11.97 4.27
N ALA A 130 2.59 -11.17 5.03
CA ALA A 130 2.03 -10.18 5.95
C ALA A 130 1.22 -9.12 5.20
N HIS A 131 1.68 -8.70 4.01
CA HIS A 131 0.98 -7.77 3.14
C HIS A 131 -0.41 -8.32 2.74
N GLU A 132 -0.46 -9.52 2.21
CA GLU A 132 -1.72 -10.11 1.73
C GLU A 132 -2.73 -10.29 2.88
N ILE A 133 -2.28 -10.70 4.07
CA ILE A 133 -3.15 -10.75 5.27
C ILE A 133 -3.67 -9.35 5.63
N GLY A 134 -2.89 -8.31 5.43
CA GLY A 134 -3.29 -6.92 5.68
C GLY A 134 -4.50 -6.45 4.87
N HIS A 135 -4.79 -7.09 3.74
CA HIS A 135 -5.99 -6.79 2.95
C HIS A 135 -7.27 -7.40 3.51
N ILE A 136 -7.18 -8.41 4.38
CA ILE A 136 -8.36 -9.17 4.87
C ILE A 136 -9.41 -8.27 5.55
N PRO A 137 -9.06 -7.36 6.48
CA PRO A 137 -10.04 -6.51 7.12
C PRO A 137 -10.85 -5.65 6.14
N LEU A 138 -10.28 -5.33 4.98
CA LEU A 138 -10.96 -4.55 3.95
C LEU A 138 -12.02 -5.37 3.21
N TYR A 139 -11.75 -6.65 2.97
CA TYR A 139 -12.61 -7.49 2.14
C TYR A 139 -13.66 -8.24 2.94
N GLU A 140 -13.31 -8.74 4.12
CA GLU A 140 -14.20 -9.62 4.90
C GLU A 140 -15.14 -8.88 5.84
N GLU A 141 -14.63 -7.90 6.58
CA GLU A 141 -15.44 -7.24 7.60
C GLU A 141 -16.34 -6.12 7.06
N LYS A 142 -16.01 -5.56 5.88
CA LYS A 142 -16.74 -4.42 5.34
C LYS A 142 -16.88 -4.43 3.81
N PRO A 143 -17.64 -5.38 3.25
CA PRO A 143 -17.94 -5.38 1.81
C PRO A 143 -18.68 -4.12 1.33
N LYS A 144 -19.16 -3.28 2.26
CA LYS A 144 -19.76 -1.94 2.01
C LYS A 144 -18.90 -0.82 2.58
N ALA A 145 -17.64 -1.10 2.84
CA ALA A 145 -16.75 -0.14 3.45
C ALA A 145 -16.61 1.11 2.59
N LEU A 146 -16.58 2.20 3.30
CA LEU A 146 -16.54 3.56 2.82
C LEU A 146 -15.50 3.75 1.71
N PRO A 147 -15.76 4.60 0.71
CA PRO A 147 -14.82 4.96 -0.35
C PRO A 147 -13.43 5.30 0.16
N GLU A 148 -13.34 5.93 1.32
CA GLU A 148 -12.09 6.30 2.01
C GLU A 148 -11.15 5.13 2.32
N ILE A 149 -11.67 3.91 2.56
CA ILE A 149 -10.82 2.74 2.80
C ILE A 149 -10.16 2.27 1.52
N TYR A 150 -10.82 2.41 0.38
CA TYR A 150 -10.23 2.10 -0.92
C TYR A 150 -9.16 3.11 -1.34
N GLU A 151 -9.22 4.34 -0.84
CA GLU A 151 -8.19 5.36 -1.08
C GLU A 151 -6.84 4.92 -0.47
N TYR A 152 -6.87 4.24 0.67
CA TYR A 152 -5.68 3.78 1.38
C TYR A 152 -5.68 2.24 1.55
N ALA A 153 -6.10 1.52 0.52
CA ALA A 153 -6.21 0.05 0.56
C ALA A 153 -4.90 -0.66 0.91
N GLU A 154 -3.77 -0.03 0.58
CA GLU A 154 -2.43 -0.53 0.87
C GLU A 154 -1.89 -0.12 2.25
N LEU A 155 -2.61 0.73 3.00
CA LEU A 155 -2.09 1.26 4.28
C LEU A 155 -1.86 0.16 5.30
N LEU A 156 -2.89 -0.65 5.59
CA LEU A 156 -2.78 -1.72 6.59
C LEU A 156 -1.82 -2.82 6.14
N PRO A 157 -1.85 -3.31 4.88
CA PRO A 157 -0.82 -4.19 4.35
C PRO A 157 0.60 -3.70 4.61
N MET A 158 0.91 -2.45 4.28
CA MET A 158 2.24 -1.87 4.47
C MET A 158 2.63 -1.75 5.95
N LEU A 159 1.70 -1.47 6.84
CA LEU A 159 1.95 -1.45 8.28
C LEU A 159 2.25 -2.84 8.84
N LEU A 160 1.60 -3.89 8.34
CA LEU A 160 1.90 -5.26 8.74
C LEU A 160 3.25 -5.72 8.21
N GLU A 161 3.65 -5.30 7.01
CA GLU A 161 5.02 -5.52 6.54
C GLU A 161 6.05 -4.84 7.44
N TYR A 162 5.83 -3.58 7.81
CA TYR A 162 6.73 -2.90 8.74
C TYR A 162 6.80 -3.61 10.09
N THR A 163 5.66 -4.11 10.59
CA THR A 163 5.62 -4.91 11.81
C THR A 163 6.45 -6.19 11.67
N MET A 164 6.36 -6.86 10.54
CA MET A 164 7.21 -8.01 10.22
C MET A 164 8.70 -7.61 10.16
N CYS A 165 9.03 -6.45 9.59
CA CYS A 165 10.40 -5.93 9.59
C CYS A 165 10.91 -5.70 11.02
N ILE A 166 10.09 -5.18 11.94
CA ILE A 166 10.45 -5.02 13.37
C ILE A 166 10.81 -6.37 13.97
N PHE A 167 10.01 -7.39 13.72
CA PHE A 167 10.27 -8.76 14.19
C PHE A 167 11.57 -9.33 13.62
N LEU A 168 11.76 -9.23 12.29
CA LEU A 168 12.95 -9.72 11.60
C LEU A 168 14.24 -8.99 12.02
N CYS A 169 14.12 -7.75 12.44
CA CYS A 169 15.21 -6.93 12.96
C CYS A 169 15.35 -6.97 14.50
N GLU A 170 14.77 -7.99 15.15
CA GLU A 170 14.90 -8.20 16.61
C GLU A 170 14.47 -6.97 17.43
N ASN A 171 13.39 -6.30 16.99
CA ASN A 171 12.83 -5.07 17.56
C ASN A 171 13.69 -3.80 17.39
N ASP A 172 14.72 -3.83 16.56
CA ASP A 172 15.41 -2.61 16.13
C ASP A 172 14.57 -1.87 15.09
N LYS A 173 13.83 -0.85 15.55
CA LYS A 173 12.86 -0.10 14.74
C LYS A 173 13.51 0.71 13.61
N GLU A 174 14.71 1.25 13.82
CA GLU A 174 15.42 1.99 12.76
C GLU A 174 15.85 1.05 11.65
N LYS A 175 16.46 -0.07 12.00
CA LYS A 175 16.84 -1.10 11.03
C LYS A 175 15.62 -1.69 10.32
N ALA A 176 14.50 -1.88 11.03
CA ALA A 176 13.24 -2.32 10.45
C ALA A 176 12.69 -1.31 9.42
N LYS A 177 12.84 -0.02 9.70
CA LYS A 177 12.45 1.06 8.80
C LYS A 177 13.29 1.05 7.52
N ASP A 178 14.60 0.89 7.65
CA ASP A 178 15.50 0.77 6.50
C ASP A 178 15.18 -0.48 5.67
N MET A 179 14.90 -1.62 6.32
CA MET A 179 14.47 -2.85 5.68
C MET A 179 13.16 -2.65 4.89
N PHE A 180 12.15 -2.05 5.51
CA PHE A 180 10.87 -1.78 4.88
C PHE A 180 11.01 -0.89 3.64
N TYR A 181 11.78 0.20 3.71
CA TYR A 181 12.01 1.06 2.55
C TYR A 181 12.77 0.36 1.44
N SER A 182 13.76 -0.46 1.78
CA SER A 182 14.51 -1.24 0.79
C SER A 182 13.63 -2.20 -0.01
N GLU A 183 12.66 -2.83 0.64
CA GLU A 183 11.69 -3.73 -0.02
C GLU A 183 10.66 -2.95 -0.85
N ARG A 184 10.29 -1.74 -0.42
CA ARG A 184 9.28 -0.93 -1.12
C ARG A 184 9.81 -0.14 -2.30
N LEU A 185 11.08 0.24 -2.30
CA LEU A 185 11.67 1.05 -3.35
C LEU A 185 11.44 0.53 -4.78
N PRO A 186 11.57 -0.78 -5.09
CA PRO A 186 11.27 -1.30 -6.42
C PRO A 186 9.81 -1.07 -6.85
N LEU A 187 8.87 -1.19 -5.92
CA LEU A 187 7.45 -0.99 -6.19
C LEU A 187 7.11 0.49 -6.36
N GLU A 188 7.74 1.37 -5.57
CA GLU A 188 7.65 2.83 -5.75
C GLU A 188 8.17 3.25 -7.11
N GLN A 189 9.30 2.71 -7.54
CA GLN A 189 9.87 2.97 -8.86
C GLN A 189 8.94 2.48 -9.97
N PHE A 190 8.36 1.30 -9.83
CA PHE A 190 7.39 0.77 -10.77
C PHE A 190 6.13 1.64 -10.85
N ALA A 191 5.55 2.04 -9.72
CA ALA A 191 4.40 2.92 -9.66
C ALA A 191 4.72 4.29 -10.27
N SER A 192 5.88 4.85 -9.96
CA SER A 192 6.34 6.14 -10.50
C SER A 192 6.54 6.10 -12.01
N LEU A 193 7.16 5.05 -12.53
CA LEU A 193 7.31 4.84 -13.99
C LEU A 193 5.95 4.63 -14.66
N SER A 194 5.02 3.92 -14.01
CA SER A 194 3.64 3.76 -14.49
C SER A 194 2.92 5.10 -14.58
N CYS A 195 3.05 5.96 -13.55
CA CYS A 195 2.52 7.33 -13.59
C CYS A 195 3.08 8.13 -14.77
N LEU A 196 4.40 8.18 -14.92
CA LEU A 196 5.07 8.93 -16.00
C LEU A 196 4.62 8.45 -17.38
N ASN A 197 4.70 7.15 -17.63
CA ASN A 197 4.33 6.53 -18.91
C ASN A 197 2.85 6.76 -19.23
N THR A 198 1.98 6.69 -18.23
CA THR A 198 0.54 6.86 -18.42
C THR A 198 0.18 8.33 -18.70
N MET A 199 0.78 9.27 -17.98
CA MET A 199 0.62 10.69 -18.22
C MET A 199 1.08 11.09 -19.63
N ASP A 200 2.20 10.53 -20.11
CA ASP A 200 2.70 10.82 -21.46
C ASP A 200 1.79 10.21 -22.54
N LYS A 201 1.31 8.98 -22.36
CA LYS A 201 0.35 8.34 -23.28
C LYS A 201 -1.00 9.04 -23.32
N LEU A 202 -1.48 9.60 -22.22
CA LEU A 202 -2.73 10.38 -22.20
C LEU A 202 -2.64 11.67 -23.04
N LYS A 203 -1.41 12.21 -23.26
CA LYS A 203 -1.16 13.38 -24.11
C LYS A 203 -1.13 13.05 -25.61
N GLU A 204 -1.02 11.77 -25.99
CA GLU A 204 -0.96 11.35 -27.39
C GLU A 204 -2.28 11.62 -28.11
N LYS A 205 -2.19 12.17 -29.34
CA LYS A 205 -3.34 12.35 -30.23
C LYS A 205 -3.78 10.99 -30.79
N GLY A 206 -5.10 10.78 -30.86
CA GLY A 206 -5.68 9.59 -31.53
C GLY A 206 -6.01 8.40 -30.62
N ASN A 207 -5.84 8.54 -29.30
CA ASN A 207 -6.31 7.51 -28.39
C ASN A 207 -7.84 7.36 -28.41
N SER A 208 -8.33 6.14 -28.59
CA SER A 208 -9.75 5.82 -28.48
C SER A 208 -10.27 6.13 -27.05
N LYS A 209 -11.58 6.37 -26.92
CA LYS A 209 -12.23 6.61 -25.61
C LYS A 209 -11.96 5.46 -24.62
N ILE A 210 -12.01 4.19 -25.10
CA ILE A 210 -11.75 2.99 -24.28
C ILE A 210 -10.30 2.99 -23.79
N ARG A 211 -9.34 3.29 -24.67
CA ARG A 211 -7.91 3.32 -24.30
C ARG A 211 -7.63 4.43 -23.28
N LYS A 212 -8.21 5.62 -23.47
CA LYS A 212 -8.08 6.72 -22.49
C LYS A 212 -8.62 6.31 -21.13
N LYS A 213 -9.81 5.69 -21.09
CA LYS A 213 -10.40 5.21 -19.83
C LYS A 213 -9.48 4.22 -19.11
N ALA A 214 -8.90 3.24 -19.81
CA ALA A 214 -7.95 2.30 -19.24
C ALA A 214 -6.67 3.00 -18.71
N LEU A 215 -6.14 3.99 -19.43
CA LEU A 215 -4.99 4.78 -18.98
C LEU A 215 -5.30 5.58 -17.69
N PHE A 216 -6.52 6.14 -17.57
CA PHE A 216 -6.92 6.83 -16.35
C PHE A 216 -7.00 5.90 -15.15
N TYR A 217 -7.54 4.70 -15.31
CA TYR A 217 -7.54 3.70 -14.23
C TYR A 217 -6.11 3.35 -13.79
N ASN A 218 -5.22 3.07 -14.73
CA ASN A 218 -3.82 2.75 -14.40
C ASN A 218 -3.11 3.90 -13.68
N LEU A 219 -3.39 5.16 -14.08
CA LEU A 219 -2.84 6.32 -13.38
C LEU A 219 -3.40 6.46 -11.97
N ALA A 220 -4.72 6.26 -11.82
CA ALA A 220 -5.39 6.28 -10.53
C ALA A 220 -4.80 5.24 -9.56
N ASP A 221 -4.62 4.00 -10.03
CA ASP A 221 -4.09 2.92 -9.21
C ASP A 221 -2.63 3.21 -8.78
N ALA A 222 -1.81 3.73 -9.69
CA ALA A 222 -0.44 4.10 -9.37
C ALA A 222 -0.37 5.25 -8.35
N ILE A 223 -1.25 6.27 -8.48
CA ILE A 223 -1.34 7.37 -7.51
C ILE A 223 -1.80 6.86 -6.14
N LYS A 224 -2.84 6.02 -6.09
CA LYS A 224 -3.32 5.42 -4.85
C LYS A 224 -2.24 4.64 -4.12
N TYR A 225 -1.44 3.87 -4.87
CA TYR A 225 -0.32 3.13 -4.30
C TYR A 225 0.70 4.08 -3.66
N LEU A 226 1.14 5.11 -4.38
CA LEU A 226 2.09 6.11 -3.87
C LEU A 226 1.51 6.87 -2.67
N ASP A 227 0.22 7.18 -2.69
CA ASP A 227 -0.47 7.87 -1.61
C ASP A 227 -0.56 7.01 -0.35
N SER A 228 -0.97 5.75 -0.50
CA SER A 228 -1.01 4.77 0.60
C SER A 228 0.36 4.57 1.24
N LEU A 229 1.40 4.40 0.42
CA LEU A 229 2.78 4.25 0.90
C LEU A 229 3.26 5.48 1.64
N SER A 230 3.02 6.67 1.08
CA SER A 230 3.41 7.93 1.72
C SER A 230 2.68 8.14 3.05
N PHE A 231 1.41 7.75 3.14
CA PHE A 231 0.67 7.79 4.38
C PHE A 231 1.16 6.73 5.38
N ALA A 232 1.42 5.51 4.93
CA ALA A 232 2.00 4.46 5.77
C ALA A 232 3.32 4.90 6.41
N THR A 233 4.19 5.60 5.66
CA THR A 233 5.44 6.13 6.22
C THR A 233 5.21 7.18 7.32
N CYS A 234 4.16 8.01 7.21
CA CYS A 234 3.80 8.94 8.29
C CYS A 234 3.31 8.20 9.53
N VAL A 235 2.54 7.12 9.35
CA VAL A 235 2.06 6.29 10.46
C VAL A 235 3.23 5.53 11.11
N ILE A 236 4.20 5.06 10.33
CA ILE A 236 5.42 4.43 10.83
C ILE A 236 6.24 5.43 11.66
N ASP A 237 6.41 6.67 11.20
CA ASP A 237 7.07 7.72 11.98
C ASP A 237 6.35 7.92 13.33
N SER A 238 5.02 8.02 13.33
CA SER A 238 4.20 8.12 14.55
C SER A 238 4.31 6.88 15.44
N PHE A 239 4.45 5.70 14.86
CA PHE A 239 4.64 4.46 15.60
C PHE A 239 5.99 4.44 16.35
N MET A 240 7.03 4.99 15.74
CA MET A 240 8.33 5.14 16.39
C MET A 240 8.29 6.10 17.57
N GLU A 241 7.53 7.21 17.44
CA GLU A 241 7.37 8.21 18.48
C GLU A 241 6.46 7.77 19.62
N ASN A 242 5.32 7.15 19.30
CA ASN A 242 4.32 6.72 20.29
C ASN A 242 3.61 5.43 19.85
N GLU A 243 4.29 4.32 20.02
CA GLU A 243 3.81 2.98 19.64
C GLU A 243 2.41 2.66 20.18
N LYS A 244 2.17 2.90 21.48
CA LYS A 244 0.90 2.55 22.13
C LYS A 244 -0.29 3.28 21.50
N LYS A 245 -0.14 4.57 21.26
CA LYS A 245 -1.18 5.40 20.65
C LYS A 245 -1.44 4.96 19.21
N THR A 246 -0.36 4.79 18.44
CA THR A 246 -0.48 4.40 17.03
C THR A 246 -1.11 3.03 16.87
N LYS A 247 -0.73 2.04 17.67
CA LYS A 247 -1.38 0.71 17.66
C LYS A 247 -2.89 0.79 17.89
N ASN A 248 -3.33 1.61 18.86
CA ASN A 248 -4.73 1.80 19.13
C ASN A 248 -5.47 2.40 17.92
N GLU A 249 -4.94 3.45 17.32
CA GLU A 249 -5.55 4.10 16.16
C GLU A 249 -5.64 3.15 14.95
N ILE A 250 -4.60 2.36 14.70
CA ILE A 250 -4.59 1.38 13.61
C ILE A 250 -5.60 0.25 13.87
N SER A 251 -5.71 -0.23 15.11
CA SER A 251 -6.73 -1.23 15.47
C SER A 251 -8.15 -0.68 15.25
N LEU A 252 -8.44 0.54 15.69
CA LEU A 252 -9.73 1.17 15.48
C LEU A 252 -10.04 1.42 13.99
N LEU A 253 -9.02 1.75 13.19
CA LEU A 253 -9.16 1.88 11.74
C LEU A 253 -9.51 0.54 11.09
N ALA A 254 -8.77 -0.52 11.42
CA ALA A 254 -9.01 -1.86 10.89
C ALA A 254 -10.39 -2.40 11.27
N GLU A 255 -10.86 -2.12 12.49
CA GLU A 255 -12.21 -2.43 12.93
C GLU A 255 -13.28 -1.50 12.29
N GLY A 256 -12.85 -0.44 11.58
CA GLY A 256 -13.68 0.59 10.97
C GLY A 256 -14.48 1.42 11.94
N LYS A 257 -14.01 1.53 13.16
CA LYS A 257 -14.57 2.43 14.17
C LYS A 257 -14.18 3.88 13.91
N ILE A 258 -13.08 4.10 13.23
CA ILE A 258 -12.59 5.41 12.78
C ILE A 258 -12.16 5.34 11.31
N ASN A 259 -12.01 6.50 10.69
CA ASN A 259 -11.52 6.64 9.33
C ASN A 259 -10.09 7.20 9.28
N THR A 260 -9.48 7.24 8.09
CA THR A 260 -8.13 7.75 7.88
C THR A 260 -7.98 9.23 8.26
N THR A 261 -9.00 10.05 8.06
CA THR A 261 -9.03 11.47 8.48
C THR A 261 -8.92 11.57 10.01
N THR A 262 -9.60 10.70 10.74
CA THR A 262 -9.49 10.63 12.21
C THR A 262 -8.11 10.18 12.65
N VAL A 263 -7.51 9.18 11.97
CA VAL A 263 -6.12 8.74 12.24
C VAL A 263 -5.15 9.91 12.03
N LYS A 264 -5.24 10.61 10.91
CA LYS A 264 -4.41 11.81 10.61
C LYS A 264 -4.48 12.83 11.75
N ARG A 265 -5.70 13.17 12.18
CA ARG A 265 -5.93 14.13 13.28
C ARG A 265 -5.37 13.63 14.61
N ASN A 266 -5.68 12.39 14.97
CA ASN A 266 -5.31 11.84 16.27
C ASN A 266 -3.80 11.65 16.41
N LEU A 267 -3.12 11.29 15.33
CA LEU A 267 -1.66 11.14 15.30
C LEU A 267 -0.93 12.45 14.95
N ASN A 268 -1.64 13.57 14.77
CA ASN A 268 -1.10 14.85 14.34
C ASN A 268 -0.32 14.80 13.02
N ILE A 269 -0.78 13.97 12.08
CA ILE A 269 -0.14 13.82 10.78
C ILE A 269 -0.58 14.95 9.86
N ASP A 270 0.32 15.91 9.59
CA ASP A 270 0.18 16.88 8.50
C ASP A 270 0.62 16.21 7.20
N TYR A 271 -0.35 15.58 6.53
CA TYR A 271 -0.10 14.76 5.37
C TYR A 271 -0.56 15.42 4.09
N SER A 272 0.35 15.49 3.13
CA SER A 272 0.03 15.59 1.71
C SER A 272 1.02 14.73 0.93
N LEU A 273 0.56 14.06 -0.13
CA LEU A 273 1.39 13.18 -0.97
C LEU A 273 2.66 13.90 -1.44
N SER A 274 2.50 15.10 -2.02
CA SER A 274 3.61 15.89 -2.54
C SER A 274 4.64 16.24 -1.45
N LYS A 275 4.19 16.76 -0.29
CA LYS A 275 5.11 17.09 0.84
C LYS A 275 5.89 15.88 1.32
N LYS A 276 5.22 14.72 1.45
CA LYS A 276 5.87 13.52 1.99
C LYS A 276 6.87 12.95 1.01
N LEU A 277 6.52 12.83 -0.26
CA LEU A 277 7.44 12.34 -1.29
C LEU A 277 8.66 13.26 -1.43
N LYS A 278 8.47 14.59 -1.41
CA LYS A 278 9.59 15.55 -1.39
C LYS A 278 10.53 15.31 -0.20
N LYS A 279 9.97 15.06 0.99
CA LYS A 279 10.79 14.81 2.20
C LYS A 279 11.57 13.49 2.09
N ILE A 280 10.96 12.42 1.56
CA ILE A 280 11.62 11.12 1.41
C ILE A 280 12.77 11.20 0.40
N TYR A 281 12.57 11.87 -0.72
CA TYR A 281 13.53 11.92 -1.84
C TYR A 281 14.36 13.22 -1.88
N ASN A 282 14.26 14.08 -0.87
CA ASN A 282 15.01 15.35 -0.77
C ASN A 282 14.88 16.24 -2.03
N VAL A 283 13.66 16.36 -2.61
CA VAL A 283 13.37 17.10 -3.85
C VAL A 283 12.65 18.42 -3.57
#